data_5a80a7ccf0c76a30087edfb63570c7d9
#
_entry.id   5a80a7ccf0c76a30087edfb63570c7d9
#
_cell.length_a   1.000
_cell.length_b   1.000
_cell.length_c   1.000
_cell.angle_alpha   90.00
_cell.angle_beta   90.00
_cell.angle_gamma   90.00
#
_symmetry.space_group_name_H-M   'P 1'
#
loop_
_entity.id
_entity.type
_entity.pdbx_description
1 polymer ?
#
loop_
_entity_poly.entity_id
_entity_poly.type
_entity_poly.pdbx_seq_one_letter_code
_entity_poly.pdbx_strand_id
1 'polypeptide(L)'
;MLLSVLLGSDMEFARNPNQNANQSDMTPEEDAFDIWREASIAGLDKYFKGSEEHKTQFWTAGAGWYAKNLKDEQLDLISYLHHLIDRIKLVQLLADMMEQEEISMSHAARLLKNLVSDNPPEAIQKQSHD
;
A
#
# COMPACT_ATOMS: atom_id res chain seq x y z
N MET A 1 -1.95 21.88 6.04
CA MET A 1 -2.69 22.92 5.38
C MET A 1 -2.05 23.51 4.15
N LEU A 2 -0.74 23.71 4.13
CA LEU A 2 -0.01 23.99 2.90
C LEU A 2 -0.19 22.88 1.85
N LEU A 3 -0.31 21.63 2.27
CA LEU A 3 -0.53 20.49 1.39
C LEU A 3 -1.87 20.56 0.66
N SER A 4 -2.94 20.97 1.32
CA SER A 4 -4.25 21.08 0.69
C SER A 4 -4.32 22.22 -0.34
N VAL A 5 -3.50 23.28 -0.15
CA VAL A 5 -3.38 24.39 -1.10
C VAL A 5 -2.55 23.99 -2.32
N LEU A 6 -1.47 23.21 -2.12
CA LEU A 6 -0.61 22.72 -3.19
C LEU A 6 -1.25 21.63 -4.05
N LEU A 7 -2.18 20.87 -3.47
CA LEU A 7 -2.68 19.64 -4.07
C LEU A 7 -4.15 19.72 -4.49
N GLY A 8 -4.85 20.82 -4.14
CA GLY A 8 -6.28 20.96 -4.36
C GLY A 8 -7.11 20.17 -3.36
N SER A 9 -8.29 20.68 -3.04
CA SER A 9 -9.18 20.10 -2.01
C SER A 9 -9.90 18.81 -2.42
N ASP A 10 -9.84 18.43 -3.72
CA ASP A 10 -10.63 17.33 -4.29
C ASP A 10 -9.77 16.16 -4.77
N MET A 11 -8.70 15.83 -4.03
CA MET A 11 -7.84 14.74 -4.43
C MET A 11 -8.41 13.39 -4.04
N GLU A 12 -8.94 12.70 -5.02
CA GLU A 12 -9.16 11.26 -4.93
C GLU A 12 -7.86 10.53 -5.27
N PHE A 13 -7.30 9.82 -4.28
CA PHE A 13 -6.08 9.04 -4.48
C PHE A 13 -6.32 7.72 -5.20
N ALA A 14 -7.54 7.20 -5.13
CA ALA A 14 -7.91 5.97 -5.81
C ALA A 14 -8.47 6.29 -7.19
N ARG A 15 -7.89 5.73 -8.24
CA ARG A 15 -8.45 5.81 -9.59
C ARG A 15 -9.78 5.06 -9.62
N ASN A 16 -10.80 5.70 -10.18
CA ASN A 16 -12.07 5.05 -10.42
C ASN A 16 -11.86 3.86 -11.37
N PRO A 17 -12.30 2.63 -11.04
CA PRO A 17 -12.15 1.48 -11.93
C PRO A 17 -12.75 1.70 -13.33
N ASN A 18 -13.75 2.54 -13.46
CA ASN A 18 -14.37 2.88 -14.75
C ASN A 18 -13.48 3.80 -15.61
N GLN A 19 -12.47 4.44 -15.02
CA GLN A 19 -11.49 5.25 -15.75
C GLN A 19 -10.34 4.43 -16.35
N ASN A 20 -10.23 3.17 -16.01
CA ASN A 20 -9.20 2.28 -16.56
C ASN A 20 -9.31 2.12 -18.08
N ALA A 21 -10.49 2.33 -18.65
CA ALA A 21 -10.68 2.31 -20.10
C ALA A 21 -9.86 3.40 -20.83
N ASN A 22 -9.51 4.48 -20.15
CA ASN A 22 -8.77 5.62 -20.71
C ASN A 22 -7.30 5.66 -20.29
N GLN A 23 -6.79 4.64 -19.61
CA GLN A 23 -5.36 4.57 -19.22
C GLN A 23 -4.41 4.53 -20.43
N SER A 24 -4.90 4.06 -21.58
CA SER A 24 -4.11 4.04 -22.83
C SER A 24 -3.78 5.45 -23.35
N ASP A 25 -4.55 6.47 -22.95
CA ASP A 25 -4.36 7.86 -23.39
C ASP A 25 -3.47 8.67 -22.45
N MET A 26 -3.06 8.07 -21.31
CA MET A 26 -2.16 8.72 -20.35
C MET A 26 -0.75 8.81 -20.92
N THR A 27 -0.14 9.99 -20.82
CA THR A 27 1.26 10.16 -21.18
C THR A 27 2.19 9.68 -20.06
N PRO A 28 3.45 9.29 -20.38
CA PRO A 28 4.43 8.93 -19.34
C PRO A 28 4.66 10.05 -18.32
N GLU A 29 4.59 11.30 -18.75
CA GLU A 29 4.74 12.47 -17.88
C GLU A 29 3.58 12.60 -16.89
N GLU A 30 2.36 12.38 -17.34
CA GLU A 30 1.16 12.38 -16.49
C GLU A 30 1.21 11.24 -15.46
N ASP A 31 1.61 10.06 -15.87
CA ASP A 31 1.76 8.91 -14.99
C ASP A 31 2.83 9.15 -13.92
N ALA A 32 4.00 9.62 -14.33
CA ALA A 32 5.08 9.96 -13.41
C ALA A 32 4.68 11.06 -12.43
N PHE A 33 3.98 12.09 -12.88
CA PHE A 33 3.50 13.17 -12.03
C PHE A 33 2.54 12.65 -10.95
N ASP A 34 1.60 11.80 -11.33
CA ASP A 34 0.64 11.22 -10.40
C ASP A 34 1.34 10.37 -9.33
N ILE A 35 2.28 9.51 -9.74
CA ILE A 35 3.04 8.66 -8.83
C ILE A 35 3.82 9.49 -7.81
N TRP A 36 4.59 10.46 -8.27
CA TRP A 36 5.42 11.28 -7.40
C TRP A 36 4.62 12.21 -6.51
N ARG A 37 3.50 12.71 -6.99
CA ARG A 37 2.58 13.52 -6.19
C ARG A 37 2.02 12.69 -5.01
N GLU A 38 1.49 11.51 -5.28
CA GLU A 38 0.96 10.62 -4.23
C GLU A 38 2.04 10.23 -3.23
N ALA A 39 3.22 9.87 -3.70
CA ALA A 39 4.34 9.50 -2.84
C ALA A 39 4.79 10.66 -1.96
N SER A 40 4.83 11.88 -2.51
CA SER A 40 5.21 13.09 -1.75
C SER A 40 4.22 13.43 -0.65
N ILE A 41 2.93 13.31 -0.93
CA ILE A 41 1.88 13.56 0.06
C ILE A 41 1.97 12.54 1.21
N ALA A 42 2.05 11.27 0.87
CA ALA A 42 2.13 10.19 1.85
C ALA A 42 3.40 10.30 2.69
N GLY A 43 4.52 10.65 2.07
CA GLY A 43 5.80 10.82 2.75
C GLY A 43 5.80 11.99 3.72
N LEU A 44 5.25 13.13 3.34
CA LEU A 44 5.12 14.29 4.21
C LEU A 44 4.20 14.02 5.39
N ASP A 45 3.06 13.41 5.15
CA ASP A 45 2.11 13.05 6.21
C ASP A 45 2.74 12.10 7.24
N LYS A 46 3.45 11.08 6.76
CA LYS A 46 4.17 10.13 7.61
C LYS A 46 5.26 10.81 8.43
N TYR A 47 6.02 11.71 7.82
CA TYR A 47 7.08 12.46 8.50
C TYR A 47 6.53 13.33 9.64
N PHE A 48 5.47 14.10 9.38
CA PHE A 48 4.86 14.96 10.38
C PHE A 48 4.22 14.17 11.53
N LYS A 49 3.53 13.09 11.22
CA LYS A 49 2.96 12.20 12.26
C LYS A 49 4.06 11.57 13.12
N GLY A 50 5.13 11.08 12.51
CA GLY A 50 6.25 10.52 13.24
C GLY A 50 6.96 11.55 14.13
N SER A 51 7.16 12.76 13.63
CA SER A 51 7.76 13.85 14.38
C SER A 51 6.91 14.25 15.58
N GLU A 52 5.60 14.34 15.42
CA GLU A 52 4.67 14.66 16.50
C GLU A 52 4.59 13.54 17.54
N GLU A 53 4.45 12.31 17.09
CA GLU A 53 4.32 11.13 17.94
C GLU A 53 5.55 10.88 18.80
N HIS A 54 6.73 10.98 18.21
CA HIS A 54 7.98 10.73 18.92
C HIS A 54 8.60 11.99 19.52
N LYS A 55 8.07 13.17 19.23
CA LYS A 55 8.59 14.48 19.67
C LYS A 55 10.08 14.63 19.37
N THR A 56 10.50 14.14 18.21
CA THR A 56 11.89 14.08 17.81
C THR A 56 12.21 15.05 16.68
N GLN A 57 13.40 15.58 16.74
CA GLN A 57 14.00 16.33 15.64
C GLN A 57 14.79 15.33 14.77
N PHE A 58 14.17 14.76 13.76
CA PHE A 58 14.78 13.70 12.94
C PHE A 58 16.11 14.08 12.30
N TRP A 59 16.37 15.36 12.11
CA TRP A 59 17.61 15.86 11.51
C TRP A 59 18.81 15.91 12.46
N THR A 60 18.62 15.60 13.74
CA THR A 60 19.68 15.72 14.76
C THR A 60 20.39 14.42 15.10
N ALA A 61 19.96 13.31 14.52
CA ALA A 61 20.52 11.99 14.81
C ALA A 61 21.89 11.78 14.16
N GLY A 62 22.64 10.84 14.69
CA GLY A 62 23.91 10.42 14.08
C GLY A 62 23.73 9.49 12.89
N ALA A 63 24.76 9.40 12.05
CA ALA A 63 24.71 8.58 10.85
C ALA A 63 24.40 7.10 11.13
N GLY A 64 24.89 6.56 12.24
CA GLY A 64 24.61 5.17 12.64
C GLY A 64 23.13 4.91 12.93
N TRP A 65 22.45 5.87 13.49
CA TRP A 65 21.00 5.77 13.74
C TRP A 65 20.23 5.70 12.42
N TYR A 66 20.54 6.58 11.46
CA TYR A 66 19.90 6.54 10.14
C TYR A 66 20.16 5.24 9.41
N ALA A 67 21.41 4.76 9.41
CA ALA A 67 21.79 3.51 8.75
C ALA A 67 21.04 2.31 9.32
N LYS A 68 20.91 2.22 10.63
CA LYS A 68 20.18 1.15 11.31
C LYS A 68 18.70 1.17 10.94
N ASN A 69 18.07 2.33 11.02
CA ASN A 69 16.64 2.46 10.71
C ASN A 69 16.36 2.20 9.23
N LEU A 70 17.23 2.67 8.33
CA LEU A 70 17.12 2.37 6.91
C LEU A 70 17.19 0.87 6.63
N LYS A 71 18.09 0.16 7.29
CA LYS A 71 18.21 -1.30 7.16
C LYS A 71 16.95 -2.01 7.64
N ASP A 72 16.41 -1.62 8.77
CA ASP A 72 15.19 -2.21 9.33
C ASP A 72 14.01 -1.99 8.38
N GLU A 73 13.84 -0.78 7.83
CA GLU A 73 12.80 -0.46 6.85
C GLU A 73 12.96 -1.26 5.54
N GLN A 74 14.20 -1.49 5.10
CA GLN A 74 14.45 -2.32 3.92
C GLN A 74 14.04 -3.78 4.12
N LEU A 75 14.30 -4.32 5.31
CA LEU A 75 13.89 -5.70 5.65
C LEU A 75 12.37 -5.82 5.67
N ASP A 76 11.68 -4.85 6.26
CA ASP A 76 10.22 -4.81 6.27
C ASP A 76 9.67 -4.70 4.85
N LEU A 77 10.26 -3.86 4.00
CA LEU A 77 9.86 -3.71 2.61
C LEU A 77 9.96 -5.03 1.84
N ILE A 78 11.04 -5.78 2.02
CA ILE A 78 11.23 -7.08 1.37
C ILE A 78 10.12 -8.05 1.80
N SER A 79 9.81 -8.10 3.09
CA SER A 79 8.75 -8.94 3.63
C SER A 79 7.38 -8.58 3.04
N TYR A 80 7.03 -7.30 3.04
CA TYR A 80 5.76 -6.83 2.46
C TYR A 80 5.66 -7.13 0.97
N LEU A 81 6.75 -6.94 0.24
CA LEU A 81 6.79 -7.23 -1.20
C LEU A 81 6.59 -8.72 -1.48
N HIS A 82 7.22 -9.58 -0.69
CA HIS A 82 7.04 -11.03 -0.78
C HIS A 82 5.57 -11.42 -0.59
N HIS A 83 4.94 -10.93 0.46
CA HIS A 83 3.53 -11.24 0.75
C HIS A 83 2.59 -10.66 -0.31
N LEU A 84 2.88 -9.47 -0.84
CA LEU A 84 2.09 -8.88 -1.92
C LEU A 84 2.16 -9.75 -3.19
N ILE A 85 3.34 -10.22 -3.55
CA ILE A 85 3.53 -11.11 -4.71
C ILE A 85 2.76 -12.43 -4.52
N ASP A 86 2.79 -12.99 -3.33
CA ASP A 86 2.01 -14.20 -3.01
C ASP A 86 0.51 -13.97 -3.19
N ARG A 87 0.00 -12.82 -2.76
CA ARG A 87 -1.42 -12.47 -2.93
C ARG A 87 -1.78 -12.33 -4.41
N ILE A 88 -0.91 -11.73 -5.22
CA ILE A 88 -1.11 -11.61 -6.66
C ILE A 88 -1.17 -13.00 -7.31
N LYS A 89 -0.30 -13.92 -6.93
CA LYS A 89 -0.32 -15.30 -7.42
C LYS A 89 -1.62 -16.03 -7.05
N LEU A 90 -2.14 -15.81 -5.85
CA LEU A 90 -3.41 -16.37 -5.42
C LEU A 90 -4.60 -15.79 -6.21
N VAL A 91 -4.56 -14.51 -6.55
CA VAL A 91 -5.57 -13.89 -7.41
C VAL A 91 -5.55 -14.52 -8.80
N GLN A 92 -4.36 -14.75 -9.37
CA GLN A 92 -4.21 -15.40 -10.66
C GLN A 92 -4.76 -16.84 -10.63
N LEU A 93 -4.43 -17.60 -9.59
CA LEU A 93 -4.97 -18.95 -9.39
C LEU A 93 -6.50 -18.92 -9.29
N LEU A 94 -7.06 -17.98 -8.56
CA LEU A 94 -8.50 -17.82 -8.41
C LEU A 94 -9.17 -17.52 -9.76
N ALA A 95 -8.56 -16.65 -10.58
CA ALA A 95 -9.03 -16.36 -11.92
C ALA A 95 -9.06 -17.61 -12.81
N ASP A 96 -8.01 -18.43 -12.74
CA ASP A 96 -7.94 -19.71 -13.48
C ASP A 96 -9.05 -20.68 -13.03
N MET A 97 -9.31 -20.77 -11.74
CA MET A 97 -10.38 -21.61 -11.18
C MET A 97 -11.76 -21.13 -11.65
N MET A 98 -11.96 -19.81 -11.76
CA MET A 98 -13.20 -19.24 -12.28
C MET A 98 -13.41 -19.56 -13.76
N GLU A 99 -12.35 -19.45 -14.57
CA GLU A 99 -12.41 -19.78 -16.00
C GLU A 99 -12.72 -21.26 -16.23
N GLN A 100 -12.23 -22.14 -15.38
CA GLN A 100 -12.45 -23.59 -15.44
C GLN A 100 -13.73 -24.05 -14.73
N GLU A 101 -14.51 -23.10 -14.22
CA GLU A 101 -15.76 -23.37 -13.50
C GLU A 101 -15.58 -24.32 -12.28
N GLU A 102 -14.39 -24.28 -11.68
CA GLU A 102 -14.07 -25.10 -10.48
C GLU A 102 -14.58 -24.46 -9.17
N ILE A 103 -15.02 -23.21 -9.23
CA ILE A 103 -15.47 -22.45 -8.08
C ILE A 103 -16.71 -21.65 -8.45
N SER A 104 -17.66 -21.50 -7.49
CA SER A 104 -18.84 -20.66 -7.70
C SER A 104 -18.46 -19.17 -7.72
N MET A 105 -19.23 -18.37 -8.45
CA MET A 105 -19.02 -16.92 -8.53
C MET A 105 -19.06 -16.24 -7.16
N SER A 106 -20.01 -16.63 -6.30
CA SER A 106 -20.13 -16.04 -4.97
C SER A 106 -18.98 -16.41 -4.04
N HIS A 107 -18.47 -17.64 -4.15
CA HIS A 107 -17.30 -18.07 -3.39
C HIS A 107 -16.03 -17.35 -3.88
N ALA A 108 -15.85 -17.28 -5.20
CA ALA A 108 -14.73 -16.56 -5.81
C ALA A 108 -14.71 -15.09 -5.40
N ALA A 109 -15.84 -14.42 -5.44
CA ALA A 109 -15.96 -13.01 -5.04
C ALA A 109 -15.56 -12.79 -3.57
N ARG A 110 -15.96 -13.69 -2.67
CA ARG A 110 -15.59 -13.63 -1.26
C ARG A 110 -14.09 -13.81 -1.05
N LEU A 111 -13.48 -14.79 -1.69
CA LEU A 111 -12.04 -15.02 -1.63
C LEU A 111 -11.25 -13.84 -2.20
N LEU A 112 -11.70 -13.30 -3.34
CA LEU A 112 -11.07 -12.14 -3.95
C LEU A 112 -11.08 -10.92 -3.03
N LYS A 113 -12.22 -10.62 -2.40
CA LYS A 113 -12.32 -9.52 -1.44
C LYS A 113 -11.35 -9.69 -0.27
N ASN A 114 -11.17 -10.90 0.24
CA ASN A 114 -10.22 -11.17 1.32
C ASN A 114 -8.77 -10.98 0.85
N LEU A 115 -8.44 -11.43 -0.35
CA LEU A 115 -7.08 -11.34 -0.89
C LEU A 115 -6.63 -9.91 -1.15
N VAL A 116 -7.56 -9.02 -1.52
CA VAL A 116 -7.25 -7.63 -1.89
C VAL A 116 -7.67 -6.61 -0.81
N SER A 117 -8.15 -7.08 0.34
CA SER A 117 -8.56 -6.20 1.43
C SER A 117 -7.35 -5.50 2.07
N ASP A 118 -7.59 -4.37 2.71
CA ASP A 118 -6.63 -3.65 3.52
C ASP A 118 -6.67 -4.03 5.01
N ASN A 119 -7.28 -5.17 5.31
CA ASN A 119 -7.34 -5.69 6.67
C ASN A 119 -5.93 -6.02 7.19
N PRO A 120 -5.62 -5.66 8.44
CA PRO A 120 -4.35 -6.03 9.05
C PRO A 120 -4.26 -7.57 9.22
N PRO A 121 -3.05 -8.10 9.41
CA PRO A 121 -2.88 -9.52 9.71
C PRO A 121 -3.70 -9.91 10.94
N GLU A 122 -4.23 -11.15 10.92
CA GLU A 122 -4.90 -11.69 12.09
C GLU A 122 -3.93 -11.72 13.27
N ALA A 123 -4.35 -11.20 14.41
CA ALA A 123 -3.57 -11.29 15.63
C ALA A 123 -3.39 -12.76 15.99
N ILE A 124 -2.15 -13.19 16.17
CA ILE A 124 -1.87 -14.52 16.73
C ILE A 124 -2.49 -14.52 18.12
N GLN A 125 -3.60 -15.23 18.28
CA GLN A 125 -4.14 -15.47 19.60
C GLN A 125 -3.08 -16.22 20.37
N LYS A 126 -2.48 -15.55 21.35
CA LYS A 126 -1.70 -16.27 22.34
C LYS A 126 -2.66 -17.28 22.97
N GLN A 127 -2.50 -18.54 22.62
CA GLN A 127 -3.13 -19.58 23.40
C GLN A 127 -2.64 -19.40 24.82
N SER A 128 -3.55 -18.93 25.68
CA SER A 128 -3.28 -18.96 27.09
C SER A 128 -3.18 -20.41 27.49
N HIS A 129 -1.96 -20.89 27.62
CA HIS A 129 -1.73 -22.16 28.30
C HIS A 129 -1.86 -21.91 29.80
N ASP A 130 -3.04 -22.09 30.27
CA ASP A 130 -3.25 -22.25 31.72
C ASP A 130 -2.94 -23.69 32.12
#